data_36fe0dbd3550e6c1f4d290ca0edff089
#
_entry.id   36fe0dbd3550e6c1f4d290ca0edff089
#
_cell.length_a   1.000
_cell.length_b   1.000
_cell.length_c   1.000
_cell.angle_alpha   90.00
_cell.angle_beta   90.00
_cell.angle_gamma   90.00
#
_symmetry.space_group_name_H-M   'P 1'
#
loop_
_entity.id
_entity.type
_entity.pdbx_description
1 polymer ?
#
loop_
_entity_poly.entity_id
_entity_poly.type
_entity_poly.pdbx_seq_one_letter_code
_entity_poly.pdbx_strand_id
1 'polypeptide(L)'
;MDEKTQKNQILESLKNRRTIRAYSPKPLSQDKIDIIIQGAMRAPTAGNLMMYSIIQVSDQKLKDKLVKTCDNQPHIAKAPLVLLFLADMQRWWDYFEVSKVKEKCNEIGKEFQTPQEADLLLACCDALIAAQNSVVAAESLGIGSCYIGDIMENYEIHREMFSLPKWVFPITMICYGYPKGDKNKIPLTTRFPQKFIHFTDKYSNLSEKDFNEMLKDDKRKIVVKEAENMGQQLYLGKLGAEYSVEMRRSVKAALKEWLKKD
;
A
#
# COMPACT_ATOMS: atom_id res chain seq x y z
N MET A 1 14.63 -36.50 -20.33
CA MET A 1 14.68 -36.42 -18.85
C MET A 1 13.63 -35.40 -18.43
N ASP A 2 12.50 -35.89 -17.93
CA ASP A 2 11.44 -35.00 -17.41
C ASP A 2 11.93 -34.30 -16.16
N GLU A 3 12.28 -33.02 -16.29
CA GLU A 3 12.35 -32.12 -15.15
C GLU A 3 10.94 -31.98 -14.58
N LYS A 4 10.58 -32.82 -13.63
CA LYS A 4 9.44 -32.58 -12.75
C LYS A 4 9.68 -31.22 -12.11
N THR A 5 9.02 -30.20 -12.63
CA THR A 5 9.08 -28.82 -12.12
C THR A 5 8.73 -28.89 -10.65
N GLN A 6 9.76 -28.84 -9.80
CA GLN A 6 9.59 -28.84 -8.34
C GLN A 6 8.66 -27.66 -8.01
N LYS A 7 7.50 -27.96 -7.43
CA LYS A 7 6.46 -26.96 -7.18
C LYS A 7 7.02 -25.85 -6.32
N ASN A 8 7.31 -24.69 -6.93
CA ASN A 8 7.89 -23.56 -6.24
C ASN A 8 6.82 -22.91 -5.34
N GLN A 9 6.91 -23.13 -4.04
CA GLN A 9 5.93 -22.67 -3.05
C GLN A 9 5.73 -21.14 -3.07
N ILE A 10 6.78 -20.37 -3.35
CA ILE A 10 6.70 -18.90 -3.44
C ILE A 10 5.87 -18.49 -4.65
N LEU A 11 6.15 -19.07 -5.82
CA LEU A 11 5.38 -18.79 -7.04
C LEU A 11 3.91 -19.19 -6.88
N GLU A 12 3.63 -20.32 -6.26
CA GLU A 12 2.27 -20.77 -5.99
C GLU A 12 1.55 -19.82 -5.02
N SER A 13 2.24 -19.34 -4.00
CA SER A 13 1.70 -18.34 -3.07
C SER A 13 1.33 -17.04 -3.79
N LEU A 14 2.22 -16.52 -4.64
CA LEU A 14 1.97 -15.30 -5.42
C LEU A 14 0.78 -15.46 -6.38
N LYS A 15 0.70 -16.59 -7.11
CA LYS A 15 -0.38 -16.89 -8.05
C LYS A 15 -1.74 -17.04 -7.36
N ASN A 16 -1.73 -17.64 -6.16
CA ASN A 16 -2.95 -17.98 -5.43
C ASN A 16 -3.34 -16.98 -4.35
N ARG A 17 -2.62 -15.84 -4.20
CA ARG A 17 -2.95 -14.79 -3.25
C ARG A 17 -4.33 -14.18 -3.54
N ARG A 18 -5.12 -14.05 -2.50
CA ARG A 18 -6.45 -13.43 -2.54
C ARG A 18 -6.56 -12.34 -1.47
N THR A 19 -7.36 -11.32 -1.74
CA THR A 19 -7.71 -10.32 -0.73
C THR A 19 -8.68 -10.92 0.27
N ILE A 20 -8.33 -10.92 1.55
CA ILE A 20 -9.12 -11.45 2.65
C ILE A 20 -9.68 -10.30 3.48
N ARG A 21 -11.01 -10.20 3.56
CA ARG A 21 -11.74 -9.20 4.36
C ARG A 21 -12.63 -9.83 5.45
N ALA A 22 -12.75 -11.16 5.46
CA ALA A 22 -13.44 -11.90 6.49
C ALA A 22 -12.44 -12.78 7.24
N TYR A 23 -12.27 -12.50 8.52
CA TYR A 23 -11.29 -13.15 9.37
C TYR A 23 -11.91 -14.15 10.32
N SER A 24 -11.19 -15.24 10.58
CA SER A 24 -11.45 -16.15 11.69
C SER A 24 -11.22 -15.43 13.02
N PRO A 25 -11.91 -15.79 14.11
CA PRO A 25 -11.65 -15.23 15.43
C PRO A 25 -10.30 -15.66 16.04
N LYS A 26 -9.56 -16.54 15.38
CA LYS A 26 -8.26 -17.01 15.83
C LYS A 26 -7.25 -15.85 15.87
N PRO A 27 -6.66 -15.55 17.03
CA PRO A 27 -5.66 -14.51 17.14
C PRO A 27 -4.35 -14.90 16.42
N LEU A 28 -3.55 -13.94 16.08
CA LEU A 28 -2.18 -14.13 15.63
C LEU A 28 -1.25 -14.16 16.85
N SER A 29 -0.37 -15.17 16.94
CA SER A 29 0.67 -15.19 17.96
C SER A 29 1.72 -14.11 17.68
N GLN A 30 2.41 -13.64 18.72
CA GLN A 30 3.45 -12.64 18.60
C GLN A 30 4.56 -13.10 17.64
N ASP A 31 5.00 -14.36 17.72
CA ASP A 31 6.01 -14.90 16.81
C ASP A 31 5.64 -14.75 15.33
N LYS A 32 4.35 -14.92 14.99
CA LYS A 32 3.88 -14.75 13.60
C LYS A 32 3.84 -13.29 13.19
N ILE A 33 3.46 -12.40 14.12
CA ILE A 33 3.51 -10.95 13.88
C ILE A 33 4.96 -10.54 13.65
N ASP A 34 5.89 -11.02 14.45
CA ASP A 34 7.33 -10.73 14.32
C ASP A 34 7.89 -11.22 12.98
N ILE A 35 7.51 -12.42 12.54
CA ILE A 35 7.90 -12.94 11.22
C ILE A 35 7.39 -12.04 10.09
N ILE A 36 6.14 -11.55 10.19
CA ILE A 36 5.56 -10.63 9.19
C ILE A 36 6.34 -9.31 9.16
N ILE A 37 6.65 -8.74 10.33
CA ILE A 37 7.40 -7.48 10.44
C ILE A 37 8.83 -7.67 9.95
N GLN A 38 9.51 -8.76 10.35
CA GLN A 38 10.86 -9.09 9.85
C GLN A 38 10.86 -9.30 8.34
N GLY A 39 9.82 -9.93 7.78
CA GLY A 39 9.63 -10.05 6.35
C GLY A 39 9.59 -8.69 5.66
N ALA A 40 8.84 -7.73 6.22
CA ALA A 40 8.83 -6.34 5.73
C ALA A 40 10.23 -5.72 5.78
N MET A 41 10.93 -5.86 6.90
CA MET A 41 12.27 -5.27 7.13
C MET A 41 13.37 -5.85 6.22
N ARG A 42 13.14 -7.03 5.62
CA ARG A 42 14.06 -7.62 4.63
C ARG A 42 13.82 -7.17 3.20
N ALA A 43 12.87 -6.26 2.97
CA ALA A 43 12.64 -5.64 1.68
C ALA A 43 13.89 -4.86 1.21
N PRO A 44 14.20 -4.84 -0.09
CA PRO A 44 15.20 -3.92 -0.62
C PRO A 44 14.72 -2.47 -0.49
N THR A 45 15.64 -1.55 -0.24
CA THR A 45 15.34 -0.13 -0.12
C THR A 45 16.39 0.71 -0.86
N ALA A 46 16.03 1.92 -1.25
CA ALA A 46 16.92 2.83 -1.93
C ALA A 46 18.15 3.16 -1.04
N GLY A 47 19.35 2.87 -1.54
CA GLY A 47 20.59 3.10 -0.82
C GLY A 47 20.68 2.44 0.56
N ASN A 48 19.85 1.45 0.85
CA ASN A 48 19.68 0.83 2.17
C ASN A 48 19.31 1.84 3.28
N LEU A 49 18.60 2.92 2.90
CA LEU A 49 18.19 3.97 3.83
C LEU A 49 16.96 3.60 4.66
N MET A 50 16.18 2.61 4.21
CA MET A 50 14.94 2.18 4.89
C MET A 50 14.03 3.37 5.21
N MET A 51 13.70 4.15 4.19
CA MET A 51 12.91 5.39 4.32
C MET A 51 11.42 5.09 4.59
N TYR A 52 11.16 4.20 5.53
CA TYR A 52 9.82 3.84 5.95
C TYR A 52 9.76 3.53 7.44
N SER A 53 8.57 3.65 7.99
CA SER A 53 8.21 3.20 9.34
C SER A 53 6.95 2.35 9.31
N ILE A 54 6.76 1.52 10.32
CA ILE A 54 5.58 0.66 10.46
C ILE A 54 4.96 0.92 11.83
N ILE A 55 3.65 1.26 11.85
CA ILE A 55 2.87 1.34 13.08
C ILE A 55 1.95 0.13 13.16
N GLN A 56 2.03 -0.64 14.23
CA GLN A 56 1.04 -1.65 14.56
C GLN A 56 -0.12 -0.98 15.30
N VAL A 57 -1.31 -1.01 14.71
CA VAL A 57 -2.53 -0.46 15.32
C VAL A 57 -3.20 -1.54 16.15
N SER A 58 -3.00 -1.52 17.46
CA SER A 58 -3.56 -2.50 18.41
C SER A 58 -4.79 -1.98 19.15
N ASP A 59 -4.90 -0.68 19.37
CA ASP A 59 -6.04 -0.05 20.06
C ASP A 59 -7.31 -0.19 19.22
N GLN A 60 -8.36 -0.79 19.83
CA GLN A 60 -9.64 -1.00 19.16
C GLN A 60 -10.32 0.31 18.79
N LYS A 61 -10.21 1.36 19.61
CA LYS A 61 -10.80 2.67 19.33
C LYS A 61 -10.17 3.32 18.10
N LEU A 62 -8.85 3.15 17.92
CA LEU A 62 -8.17 3.60 16.71
C LEU A 62 -8.64 2.82 15.48
N LYS A 63 -8.78 1.48 15.58
CA LYS A 63 -9.32 0.66 14.49
C LYS A 63 -10.76 1.07 14.11
N ASP A 64 -11.61 1.33 15.12
CA ASP A 64 -12.99 1.77 14.90
C ASP A 64 -13.06 3.16 14.22
N LYS A 65 -12.13 4.05 14.56
CA LYS A 65 -11.99 5.35 13.90
C LYS A 65 -11.52 5.19 12.46
N LEU A 66 -10.54 4.31 12.21
CA LEU A 66 -10.06 3.98 10.87
C LEU A 66 -11.16 3.39 9.96
N VAL A 67 -12.11 2.61 10.50
CA VAL A 67 -13.28 2.17 9.71
C VAL A 67 -13.98 3.37 9.06
N LYS A 68 -14.20 4.43 9.83
CA LYS A 68 -14.94 5.63 9.38
C LYS A 68 -14.12 6.49 8.42
N THR A 69 -12.82 6.62 8.69
CA THR A 69 -11.92 7.50 7.93
C THR A 69 -11.31 6.84 6.70
N CYS A 70 -11.53 5.52 6.53
CA CYS A 70 -11.09 4.73 5.37
C CYS A 70 -12.30 4.09 4.68
N ASP A 71 -13.19 4.91 4.13
CA ASP A 71 -14.35 4.52 3.29
C ASP A 71 -15.30 3.49 3.96
N ASN A 72 -15.56 3.65 5.25
CA ASN A 72 -16.49 2.80 6.03
C ASN A 72 -16.25 1.28 5.87
N GLN A 73 -15.00 0.83 5.98
CA GLN A 73 -14.61 -0.57 5.81
C GLN A 73 -14.58 -1.36 7.13
N PRO A 74 -15.67 -2.04 7.54
CA PRO A 74 -15.80 -2.65 8.87
C PRO A 74 -14.82 -3.80 9.15
N HIS A 75 -14.19 -4.36 8.13
CA HIS A 75 -13.18 -5.41 8.30
C HIS A 75 -11.88 -4.90 8.92
N ILE A 76 -11.61 -3.59 8.87
CA ILE A 76 -10.46 -2.97 9.54
C ILE A 76 -10.54 -3.21 11.05
N ALA A 77 -11.70 -2.90 11.67
CA ALA A 77 -11.90 -3.09 13.10
C ALA A 77 -11.85 -4.57 13.53
N LYS A 78 -12.17 -5.49 12.62
CA LYS A 78 -12.21 -6.94 12.87
C LYS A 78 -10.88 -7.65 12.61
N ALA A 79 -9.90 -6.96 12.02
CA ALA A 79 -8.61 -7.57 11.69
C ALA A 79 -7.78 -7.85 12.95
N PRO A 80 -7.28 -9.10 13.14
CA PRO A 80 -6.39 -9.44 14.24
C PRO A 80 -5.11 -8.60 14.28
N LEU A 81 -4.56 -8.26 13.11
CA LEU A 81 -3.39 -7.40 12.99
C LEU A 81 -3.65 -6.33 11.93
N VAL A 82 -3.33 -5.09 12.26
CA VAL A 82 -3.36 -3.93 11.35
C VAL A 82 -1.99 -3.28 11.39
N LEU A 83 -1.33 -3.20 10.24
CA LEU A 83 -0.06 -2.51 10.07
C LEU A 83 -0.22 -1.32 9.13
N LEU A 84 0.17 -0.15 9.61
CA LEU A 84 0.23 1.09 8.84
C LEU A 84 1.67 1.29 8.35
N PHE A 85 1.86 1.39 7.05
CA PHE A 85 3.15 1.65 6.42
C PHE A 85 3.26 3.12 6.06
N LEU A 86 4.34 3.72 6.50
CA LEU A 86 4.62 5.15 6.39
C LEU A 86 5.84 5.36 5.50
N ALA A 87 5.75 6.26 4.52
CA ALA A 87 6.92 6.88 3.92
C ALA A 87 7.52 7.81 4.99
N ASP A 88 8.78 7.63 5.34
CA ASP A 88 9.42 8.28 6.49
C ASP A 88 10.81 8.80 6.14
N MET A 89 10.88 10.12 5.92
CA MET A 89 12.12 10.88 5.79
C MET A 89 12.49 11.61 7.08
N GLN A 90 11.57 11.70 8.05
CA GLN A 90 11.80 12.42 9.30
C GLN A 90 12.98 11.86 10.07
N ARG A 91 13.08 10.53 10.18
CA ARG A 91 14.20 9.87 10.87
C ARG A 91 15.56 10.30 10.32
N TRP A 92 15.69 10.42 8.99
CA TRP A 92 16.93 10.86 8.36
C TRP A 92 17.17 12.34 8.53
N TRP A 93 16.10 13.15 8.46
CA TRP A 93 16.20 14.58 8.73
C TRP A 93 16.72 14.83 10.14
N ASP A 94 16.11 14.22 11.16
CA ASP A 94 16.55 14.34 12.55
C ASP A 94 18.01 13.91 12.73
N TYR A 95 18.42 12.85 12.06
CA TYR A 95 19.82 12.38 12.08
C TYR A 95 20.76 13.35 11.39
N PHE A 96 20.37 13.98 10.30
CA PHE A 96 21.18 14.99 9.60
C PHE A 96 21.38 16.23 10.48
N GLU A 97 20.38 16.65 11.24
CA GLU A 97 20.50 17.74 12.20
C GLU A 97 21.50 17.40 13.33
N VAL A 98 21.34 16.23 13.96
CA VAL A 98 22.28 15.74 15.00
C VAL A 98 23.69 15.61 14.45
N SER A 99 23.83 15.22 13.17
CA SER A 99 25.11 15.06 12.50
C SER A 99 25.71 16.38 11.96
N LYS A 100 25.05 17.52 12.17
CA LYS A 100 25.48 18.86 11.73
C LYS A 100 25.75 18.92 10.22
N VAL A 101 24.88 18.25 9.43
CA VAL A 101 25.05 18.18 7.97
C VAL A 101 24.93 19.56 7.34
N LYS A 102 24.06 20.43 7.83
CA LYS A 102 23.87 21.81 7.35
C LYS A 102 25.16 22.62 7.49
N GLU A 103 25.80 22.56 8.64
CA GLU A 103 27.08 23.23 8.90
C GLU A 103 28.15 22.70 7.95
N LYS A 104 28.20 21.38 7.77
CA LYS A 104 29.17 20.75 6.86
C LYS A 104 28.93 21.15 5.39
N CYS A 105 27.70 21.23 4.96
CA CYS A 105 27.35 21.73 3.63
C CYS A 105 27.83 23.17 3.43
N ASN A 106 27.62 24.05 4.41
CA ASN A 106 28.07 25.44 4.36
C ASN A 106 29.60 25.55 4.26
N GLU A 107 30.35 24.76 5.06
CA GLU A 107 31.81 24.71 5.01
C GLU A 107 32.36 24.38 3.64
N ILE A 108 31.71 23.47 2.90
CA ILE A 108 32.14 23.00 1.60
C ILE A 108 31.44 23.69 0.42
N GLY A 109 30.64 24.73 0.69
CA GLY A 109 29.92 25.52 -0.32
C GLY A 109 28.80 24.75 -1.02
N LYS A 110 28.17 23.78 -0.35
CA LYS A 110 26.99 23.06 -0.86
C LYS A 110 25.71 23.58 -0.18
N GLU A 111 24.62 23.58 -0.94
CA GLU A 111 23.30 23.87 -0.40
C GLU A 111 22.77 22.64 0.38
N PHE A 112 22.28 22.88 1.60
CA PHE A 112 21.54 21.88 2.37
C PHE A 112 20.06 22.01 2.06
N GLN A 113 19.47 20.97 1.47
CA GLN A 113 18.08 20.97 1.03
C GLN A 113 17.17 20.16 1.96
N THR A 114 15.97 20.65 2.21
CA THR A 114 14.92 19.90 2.89
C THR A 114 14.35 18.81 1.97
N PRO A 115 13.74 17.75 2.53
CA PRO A 115 13.05 16.74 1.73
C PRO A 115 12.04 17.33 0.75
N GLN A 116 12.12 16.92 -0.51
CA GLN A 116 11.29 17.36 -1.63
C GLN A 116 10.36 16.23 -2.12
N GLU A 117 9.63 16.44 -3.22
CA GLU A 117 8.71 15.44 -3.79
C GLU A 117 9.40 14.15 -4.20
N ALA A 118 10.63 14.24 -4.72
CA ALA A 118 11.41 13.07 -5.13
C ALA A 118 11.73 12.18 -3.93
N ASP A 119 12.04 12.77 -2.78
CA ASP A 119 12.33 12.03 -1.54
C ASP A 119 11.08 11.35 -1.01
N LEU A 120 9.91 12.01 -1.07
CA LEU A 120 8.63 11.42 -0.72
C LEU A 120 8.31 10.21 -1.63
N LEU A 121 8.46 10.37 -2.95
CA LEU A 121 8.18 9.27 -3.89
C LEU A 121 9.10 8.07 -3.64
N LEU A 122 10.37 8.32 -3.38
CA LEU A 122 11.34 7.27 -3.07
C LEU A 122 11.01 6.56 -1.76
N ALA A 123 10.65 7.32 -0.71
CA ALA A 123 10.20 6.77 0.56
C ALA A 123 8.88 5.98 0.43
N CYS A 124 7.96 6.42 -0.44
CA CYS A 124 6.76 5.66 -0.76
C CYS A 124 7.09 4.32 -1.43
N CYS A 125 8.08 4.27 -2.35
CA CYS A 125 8.53 3.03 -2.95
C CYS A 125 9.06 2.06 -1.88
N ASP A 126 9.94 2.51 -0.98
CA ASP A 126 10.48 1.70 0.12
C ASP A 126 9.36 1.13 1.00
N ALA A 127 8.41 1.96 1.40
CA ALA A 127 7.28 1.56 2.23
C ALA A 127 6.39 0.51 1.54
N LEU A 128 6.09 0.68 0.25
CA LEU A 128 5.25 -0.24 -0.52
C LEU A 128 5.94 -1.58 -0.78
N ILE A 129 7.25 -1.58 -1.02
CA ILE A 129 8.05 -2.79 -1.19
C ILE A 129 8.08 -3.57 0.14
N ALA A 130 8.31 -2.88 1.27
CA ALA A 130 8.25 -3.48 2.60
C ALA A 130 6.86 -4.05 2.92
N ALA A 131 5.80 -3.31 2.58
CA ALA A 131 4.42 -3.76 2.72
C ALA A 131 4.14 -5.04 1.91
N GLN A 132 4.61 -5.13 0.67
CA GLN A 132 4.43 -6.34 -0.15
C GLN A 132 5.23 -7.53 0.40
N ASN A 133 6.45 -7.33 0.89
CA ASN A 133 7.22 -8.39 1.53
C ASN A 133 6.49 -8.95 2.77
N SER A 134 5.88 -8.09 3.59
CA SER A 134 5.08 -8.51 4.74
C SER A 134 3.87 -9.38 4.33
N VAL A 135 3.25 -9.06 3.18
CA VAL A 135 2.16 -9.88 2.61
C VAL A 135 2.66 -11.26 2.21
N VAL A 136 3.82 -11.35 1.56
CA VAL A 136 4.41 -12.64 1.19
C VAL A 136 4.73 -13.48 2.43
N ALA A 137 5.30 -12.85 3.46
CA ALA A 137 5.56 -13.51 4.75
C ALA A 137 4.26 -14.01 5.42
N ALA A 138 3.19 -13.19 5.43
CA ALA A 138 1.89 -13.57 5.97
C ALA A 138 1.26 -14.76 5.22
N GLU A 139 1.28 -14.73 3.88
CA GLU A 139 0.75 -15.81 3.04
C GLU A 139 1.48 -17.14 3.29
N SER A 140 2.81 -17.12 3.53
CA SER A 140 3.58 -18.32 3.87
C SER A 140 3.15 -18.97 5.20
N LEU A 141 2.53 -18.18 6.08
CA LEU A 141 1.99 -18.60 7.38
C LEU A 141 0.48 -18.96 7.31
N GLY A 142 -0.12 -18.94 6.13
CA GLY A 142 -1.56 -19.13 5.94
C GLY A 142 -2.41 -17.94 6.42
N ILE A 143 -1.81 -16.76 6.60
CA ILE A 143 -2.46 -15.54 7.03
C ILE A 143 -2.80 -14.72 5.78
N GLY A 144 -4.08 -14.41 5.61
CA GLY A 144 -4.55 -13.57 4.50
C GLY A 144 -4.41 -12.08 4.81
N SER A 145 -4.45 -11.28 3.78
CA SER A 145 -4.27 -9.83 3.87
C SER A 145 -5.25 -9.04 3.01
N CYS A 146 -5.45 -7.77 3.38
CA CYS A 146 -6.15 -6.78 2.57
C CYS A 146 -5.43 -5.43 2.64
N TYR A 147 -5.01 -4.91 1.49
CA TYR A 147 -4.51 -3.54 1.38
C TYR A 147 -5.65 -2.52 1.52
N ILE A 148 -5.38 -1.44 2.25
CA ILE A 148 -6.27 -0.30 2.46
C ILE A 148 -5.54 0.95 1.97
N GLY A 149 -5.88 1.39 0.76
CA GLY A 149 -5.34 2.62 0.16
C GLY A 149 -6.00 3.86 0.72
N ASP A 150 -7.22 3.71 1.26
CA ASP A 150 -8.03 4.81 1.78
C ASP A 150 -7.42 5.45 3.05
N ILE A 151 -6.33 4.91 3.58
CA ILE A 151 -5.52 5.57 4.61
C ILE A 151 -4.91 6.90 4.11
N MET A 152 -4.82 7.10 2.81
CA MET A 152 -4.38 8.36 2.21
C MET A 152 -5.48 9.43 2.19
N GLU A 153 -6.73 9.09 2.49
CA GLU A 153 -7.81 10.05 2.74
C GLU A 153 -7.63 10.69 4.12
N ASN A 154 -8.30 11.81 4.34
CA ASN A 154 -8.37 12.42 5.67
C ASN A 154 -6.99 12.62 6.33
N TYR A 155 -6.00 13.07 5.55
CA TYR A 155 -4.59 13.19 5.99
C TYR A 155 -4.45 13.89 7.33
N GLU A 156 -5.13 15.01 7.52
CA GLU A 156 -5.05 15.82 8.74
C GLU A 156 -5.51 15.01 9.97
N ILE A 157 -6.57 14.20 9.81
CA ILE A 157 -7.09 13.34 10.88
C ILE A 157 -6.10 12.21 11.18
N HIS A 158 -5.55 11.58 10.14
CA HIS A 158 -4.59 10.48 10.32
C HIS A 158 -3.25 10.98 10.86
N ARG A 159 -2.81 12.16 10.42
CA ARG A 159 -1.60 12.82 10.97
C ARG A 159 -1.73 13.06 12.48
N GLU A 160 -2.84 13.63 12.92
CA GLU A 160 -3.12 13.85 14.35
C GLU A 160 -3.25 12.53 15.11
N MET A 161 -4.05 11.58 14.56
CA MET A 161 -4.33 10.29 15.19
C MET A 161 -3.07 9.48 15.50
N PHE A 162 -2.06 9.54 14.62
CA PHE A 162 -0.81 8.80 14.76
C PHE A 162 0.39 9.68 15.12
N SER A 163 0.17 10.97 15.43
CA SER A 163 1.21 11.95 15.74
C SER A 163 2.32 11.97 14.68
N LEU A 164 1.93 11.96 13.42
CA LEU A 164 2.90 11.91 12.32
C LEU A 164 3.59 13.28 12.17
N PRO A 165 4.93 13.31 12.15
CA PRO A 165 5.67 14.54 11.92
C PRO A 165 5.58 14.99 10.47
N LYS A 166 6.26 16.08 10.12
CA LYS A 166 6.17 16.75 8.83
C LYS A 166 6.51 15.86 7.65
N TRP A 167 7.62 15.13 7.75
CA TRP A 167 8.14 14.27 6.68
C TRP A 167 7.82 12.79 6.88
N VAL A 168 6.59 12.52 7.34
CA VAL A 168 6.01 11.18 7.42
C VAL A 168 4.63 11.17 6.78
N PHE A 169 4.43 10.27 5.81
CA PHE A 169 3.19 10.13 5.06
C PHE A 169 2.64 8.71 5.12
N PRO A 170 1.35 8.50 5.47
CA PRO A 170 0.73 7.18 5.50
C PRO A 170 0.38 6.73 4.07
N ILE A 171 1.22 5.86 3.47
CA ILE A 171 1.04 5.46 2.06
C ILE A 171 0.11 4.27 1.90
N THR A 172 0.09 3.34 2.84
CA THR A 172 -0.81 2.19 2.81
C THR A 172 -0.99 1.58 4.19
N MET A 173 -2.12 0.93 4.40
CA MET A 173 -2.39 0.12 5.60
C MET A 173 -2.75 -1.29 5.16
N ILE A 174 -2.37 -2.30 5.93
CA ILE A 174 -2.72 -3.69 5.63
C ILE A 174 -3.37 -4.34 6.85
N CYS A 175 -4.53 -4.94 6.61
CA CYS A 175 -5.24 -5.77 7.57
C CYS A 175 -4.86 -7.22 7.34
N TYR A 176 -4.53 -7.96 8.42
CA TYR A 176 -4.14 -9.36 8.37
C TYR A 176 -4.99 -10.20 9.30
N GLY A 177 -5.22 -11.45 8.92
CA GLY A 177 -5.89 -12.45 9.75
C GLY A 177 -6.06 -13.77 9.03
N TYR A 178 -6.33 -14.83 9.78
CA TYR A 178 -6.68 -16.10 9.17
C TYR A 178 -8.00 -15.98 8.42
N PRO A 179 -8.11 -16.48 7.19
CA PRO A 179 -9.36 -16.46 6.45
C PRO A 179 -10.49 -17.16 7.23
N LYS A 180 -11.69 -16.58 7.19
CA LYS A 180 -12.90 -17.24 7.67
C LYS A 180 -13.35 -18.28 6.64
N GLY A 181 -13.06 -19.54 6.88
CA GLY A 181 -13.35 -20.64 5.96
C GLY A 181 -12.23 -20.88 4.94
N ASP A 182 -12.54 -21.64 3.90
CA ASP A 182 -11.58 -22.01 2.86
C ASP A 182 -11.31 -20.86 1.89
N LYS A 183 -10.11 -20.31 1.92
CA LYS A 183 -9.69 -19.24 1.02
C LYS A 183 -9.75 -19.63 -0.47
N ASN A 184 -9.62 -20.91 -0.80
CA ASN A 184 -9.63 -21.38 -2.18
C ASN A 184 -11.01 -21.28 -2.83
N LYS A 185 -12.07 -21.18 -2.04
CA LYS A 185 -13.44 -20.91 -2.50
C LYS A 185 -13.67 -19.44 -2.92
N ILE A 186 -12.76 -18.53 -2.54
CA ILE A 186 -12.80 -17.13 -2.98
C ILE A 186 -12.24 -17.09 -4.41
N PRO A 187 -12.99 -16.61 -5.41
CA PRO A 187 -12.50 -16.52 -6.78
C PRO A 187 -11.25 -15.64 -6.88
N LEU A 188 -10.32 -16.02 -7.74
CA LEU A 188 -9.23 -15.14 -8.14
C LEU A 188 -9.79 -13.99 -8.99
N THR A 189 -9.33 -12.78 -8.70
CA THR A 189 -9.64 -11.63 -9.55
C THR A 189 -8.94 -11.76 -10.90
N THR A 190 -9.68 -11.49 -11.98
CA THR A 190 -9.13 -11.46 -13.34
C THR A 190 -7.97 -10.47 -13.42
N ARG A 191 -6.96 -10.79 -14.22
CA ARG A 191 -5.86 -9.90 -14.59
C ARG A 191 -5.91 -9.66 -16.09
N PHE A 192 -5.46 -8.51 -16.51
CA PHE A 192 -5.31 -8.23 -17.93
C PHE A 192 -4.26 -9.15 -18.57
N PRO A 193 -4.41 -9.52 -19.84
CA PRO A 193 -3.36 -10.22 -20.56
C PRO A 193 -2.03 -9.49 -20.50
N GLN A 194 -0.93 -10.24 -20.41
CA GLN A 194 0.42 -9.69 -20.19
C GLN A 194 0.80 -8.60 -21.20
N LYS A 195 0.43 -8.77 -22.47
CA LYS A 195 0.75 -7.84 -23.57
C LYS A 195 0.24 -6.40 -23.36
N PHE A 196 -0.75 -6.19 -22.47
CA PHE A 196 -1.28 -4.86 -22.15
C PHE A 196 -0.61 -4.21 -20.92
N ILE A 197 0.30 -4.94 -20.27
CA ILE A 197 1.00 -4.47 -19.05
C ILE A 197 2.51 -4.48 -19.23
N HIS A 198 3.03 -5.41 -20.06
CA HIS A 198 4.46 -5.61 -20.27
C HIS A 198 4.83 -5.20 -21.68
N PHE A 199 5.71 -4.21 -21.81
CA PHE A 199 6.25 -3.69 -23.04
C PHE A 199 7.77 -3.89 -23.05
N THR A 200 8.36 -4.08 -24.24
CA THR A 200 9.81 -4.18 -24.40
C THR A 200 10.34 -2.83 -24.89
N ASP A 201 11.37 -2.34 -24.26
CA ASP A 201 12.12 -1.12 -24.56
C ASP A 201 11.33 0.20 -24.48
N LYS A 202 10.09 0.23 -24.96
CA LYS A 202 9.28 1.47 -25.04
C LYS A 202 7.85 1.23 -24.62
N TYR A 203 7.26 2.25 -23.98
CA TYR A 203 5.83 2.27 -23.74
C TYR A 203 5.04 2.36 -25.07
N SER A 204 3.95 1.61 -25.17
CA SER A 204 3.04 1.68 -26.32
C SER A 204 1.64 2.05 -25.87
N ASN A 205 1.05 3.02 -26.54
CA ASN A 205 -0.35 3.37 -26.34
C ASN A 205 -1.25 2.24 -26.88
N LEU A 206 -2.33 1.99 -26.16
CA LEU A 206 -3.34 1.01 -26.54
C LEU A 206 -4.37 1.67 -27.48
N SER A 207 -4.80 0.91 -28.50
CA SER A 207 -5.91 1.29 -29.39
C SER A 207 -7.26 0.88 -28.79
N GLU A 208 -8.36 1.34 -29.39
CA GLU A 208 -9.71 0.90 -29.03
C GLU A 208 -9.86 -0.63 -29.12
N LYS A 209 -9.29 -1.25 -30.15
CA LYS A 209 -9.28 -2.71 -30.30
C LYS A 209 -8.56 -3.39 -29.15
N ASP A 210 -7.44 -2.82 -28.68
CA ASP A 210 -6.68 -3.35 -27.56
C ASP A 210 -7.47 -3.24 -26.24
N PHE A 211 -8.18 -2.13 -26.00
CA PHE A 211 -9.04 -1.99 -24.83
C PHE A 211 -10.19 -3.01 -24.83
N ASN A 212 -10.82 -3.25 -25.98
CA ASN A 212 -11.88 -4.25 -26.12
C ASN A 212 -11.35 -5.67 -25.82
N GLU A 213 -10.15 -6.00 -26.30
CA GLU A 213 -9.52 -7.27 -26.01
C GLU A 213 -9.08 -7.38 -24.53
N MET A 214 -8.49 -6.32 -23.96
CA MET A 214 -8.06 -6.27 -22.57
C MET A 214 -9.21 -6.53 -21.59
N LEU A 215 -10.40 -6.06 -21.89
CA LEU A 215 -11.59 -6.16 -21.05
C LEU A 215 -12.50 -7.36 -21.38
N LYS A 216 -12.17 -8.14 -22.41
CA LYS A 216 -13.00 -9.25 -22.91
C LYS A 216 -13.40 -10.26 -21.82
N ASP A 217 -12.47 -10.60 -20.93
CA ASP A 217 -12.69 -11.56 -19.85
C ASP A 217 -12.98 -10.90 -18.50
N ASP A 218 -13.26 -9.60 -18.50
CA ASP A 218 -13.59 -8.87 -17.28
C ASP A 218 -14.98 -9.26 -16.77
N LYS A 219 -15.02 -9.81 -15.56
CA LYS A 219 -16.25 -10.28 -14.91
C LYS A 219 -16.96 -9.22 -14.08
N ARG A 220 -16.45 -8.00 -14.04
CA ARG A 220 -17.10 -6.89 -13.35
C ARG A 220 -18.40 -6.55 -14.05
N LYS A 221 -19.39 -6.14 -13.24
CA LYS A 221 -20.69 -5.73 -13.74
C LYS A 221 -20.81 -4.22 -13.78
N ILE A 222 -21.58 -3.70 -14.70
CA ILE A 222 -22.02 -2.33 -14.72
C ILE A 222 -23.12 -2.21 -13.67
N VAL A 223 -22.89 -1.44 -12.61
CA VAL A 223 -23.82 -1.24 -11.48
C VAL A 223 -24.12 0.25 -11.27
N VAL A 224 -23.33 1.16 -11.82
CA VAL A 224 -23.63 2.59 -11.85
C VAL A 224 -24.70 2.82 -12.89
N LYS A 225 -25.84 3.39 -12.47
CA LYS A 225 -27.05 3.54 -13.30
C LYS A 225 -26.79 4.33 -14.60
N GLU A 226 -25.93 5.33 -14.52
CA GLU A 226 -25.59 6.23 -15.61
C GLU A 226 -24.52 5.68 -16.55
N ALA A 227 -23.93 4.51 -16.23
CA ALA A 227 -22.86 3.92 -17.02
C ALA A 227 -23.41 2.97 -18.10
N GLU A 228 -23.03 3.21 -19.34
CA GLU A 228 -23.39 2.40 -20.51
C GLU A 228 -22.30 1.36 -20.89
N ASN A 229 -21.08 1.58 -20.41
CA ASN A 229 -19.94 0.70 -20.70
C ASN A 229 -18.99 0.60 -19.47
N MET A 230 -18.02 -0.31 -19.55
CA MET A 230 -17.09 -0.57 -18.46
C MET A 230 -16.17 0.63 -18.15
N GLY A 231 -15.80 1.42 -19.13
CA GLY A 231 -15.00 2.65 -18.91
C GLY A 231 -15.75 3.66 -18.04
N GLN A 232 -17.01 3.93 -18.38
CA GLN A 232 -17.90 4.80 -17.59
C GLN A 232 -18.15 4.21 -16.19
N GLN A 233 -18.41 2.90 -16.09
CA GLN A 233 -18.56 2.21 -14.81
C GLN A 233 -17.33 2.39 -13.90
N LEU A 234 -16.13 2.24 -14.45
CA LEU A 234 -14.90 2.36 -13.67
C LEU A 234 -14.59 3.81 -13.29
N TYR A 235 -14.87 4.74 -14.19
CA TYR A 235 -14.65 6.14 -13.87
C TYR A 235 -15.65 6.61 -12.80
N LEU A 236 -16.95 6.48 -13.05
CA LEU A 236 -18.00 6.96 -12.15
C LEU A 236 -17.99 6.22 -10.80
N GLY A 237 -17.79 4.91 -10.82
CA GLY A 237 -17.81 4.07 -9.62
C GLY A 237 -16.48 4.03 -8.85
N LYS A 238 -15.40 4.60 -9.39
CA LYS A 238 -14.08 4.60 -8.75
C LYS A 238 -13.40 5.96 -8.79
N LEU A 239 -12.84 6.35 -9.93
CA LEU A 239 -12.03 7.58 -10.04
C LEU A 239 -12.84 8.86 -9.85
N GLY A 240 -14.13 8.87 -10.18
CA GLY A 240 -15.07 9.98 -9.99
C GLY A 240 -15.86 9.90 -8.69
N ALA A 241 -15.73 8.85 -7.89
CA ALA A 241 -16.45 8.69 -6.64
C ALA A 241 -15.96 9.66 -5.54
N GLU A 242 -16.81 9.93 -4.55
CA GLU A 242 -16.53 10.91 -3.47
C GLU A 242 -15.24 10.59 -2.71
N TYR A 243 -14.98 9.33 -2.37
CA TYR A 243 -13.73 8.93 -1.71
C TYR A 243 -12.49 9.26 -2.54
N SER A 244 -12.58 9.19 -3.86
CA SER A 244 -11.46 9.53 -4.76
C SER A 244 -11.24 11.04 -4.84
N VAL A 245 -12.31 11.84 -4.71
CA VAL A 245 -12.22 13.31 -4.61
C VAL A 245 -11.53 13.69 -3.32
N GLU A 246 -11.94 13.10 -2.20
CA GLU A 246 -11.30 13.31 -0.89
C GLU A 246 -9.84 12.87 -0.89
N MET A 247 -9.51 11.70 -1.42
CA MET A 247 -8.14 11.24 -1.52
C MET A 247 -7.24 12.22 -2.28
N ARG A 248 -7.72 12.80 -3.40
CA ARG A 248 -6.97 13.82 -4.15
C ARG A 248 -6.78 15.11 -3.34
N ARG A 249 -7.79 15.55 -2.61
CA ARG A 249 -7.70 16.70 -1.71
C ARG A 249 -6.68 16.44 -0.61
N SER A 250 -6.82 15.32 0.04
CA SER A 250 -6.00 14.86 1.16
C SER A 250 -4.52 14.75 0.79
N VAL A 251 -4.21 14.06 -0.31
CA VAL A 251 -2.83 13.95 -0.82
C VAL A 251 -2.25 15.31 -1.18
N LYS A 252 -3.03 16.23 -1.78
CA LYS A 252 -2.56 17.61 -2.03
C LYS A 252 -2.23 18.34 -0.72
N ALA A 253 -3.04 18.15 0.33
CA ALA A 253 -2.77 18.76 1.64
C ALA A 253 -1.47 18.21 2.25
N ALA A 254 -1.27 16.89 2.15
CA ALA A 254 -0.03 16.24 2.61
C ALA A 254 1.21 16.76 1.88
N LEU A 255 1.14 16.86 0.54
CA LEU A 255 2.24 17.41 -0.27
C LEU A 255 2.54 18.86 0.09
N LYS A 256 1.50 19.69 0.30
CA LYS A 256 1.68 21.08 0.72
C LYS A 256 2.40 21.19 2.06
N GLU A 257 2.05 20.32 3.02
CA GLU A 257 2.71 20.30 4.33
C GLU A 257 4.16 19.79 4.23
N TRP A 258 4.39 18.74 3.41
CA TRP A 258 5.72 18.18 3.16
C TRP A 258 6.70 19.22 2.60
N LEU A 259 6.25 20.04 1.67
CA LEU A 259 7.04 21.05 0.96
C LEU A 259 7.08 22.41 1.66
N LYS A 260 6.35 22.58 2.77
CA LYS A 260 6.33 23.85 3.49
C LYS A 260 7.73 24.17 4.00
N LYS A 261 8.22 25.36 3.65
CA LYS A 261 9.45 25.92 4.21
C LYS A 261 9.18 26.37 5.65
N ASP A 262 10.10 26.05 6.53
CA ASP A 262 10.07 26.52 7.93
C ASP A 262 10.46 27.99 7.97
#